data_72f88e8dcc70f0d768801bc0274d8ca7
#
_entry.id   72f88e8dcc70f0d768801bc0274d8ca7
#
_cell.length_a   1.000
_cell.length_b   1.000
_cell.length_c   1.000
_cell.angle_alpha   90.00
_cell.angle_beta   90.00
_cell.angle_gamma   90.00
#
_symmetry.space_group_name_H-M   'P 1'
#
loop_
_entity.id
_entity.type
_entity.pdbx_description
1 polymer ?
#
loop_
_entity_poly.entity_id
_entity_poly.type
_entity_poly.pdbx_seq_one_letter_code
_entity_poly.pdbx_strand_id
1 'polypeptide(L)'
;MLRVLLVTDTDKPIGDLRDALARLGYDMLAETATPEALHRIVQSERPDVIIIDTESPSRDTLEQLAVMNAAAPRPVLMFSADANQQLIRDAVGAGVTAYLVEGLATERLAPILEVALARFAQESQLRERLAQAENELAE
;
A
#
# COMPACT_ATOMS: atom_id res chain seq x y z
N MET A 1 9.02 -7.35 13.58
CA MET A 1 7.86 -7.91 12.88
C MET A 1 7.13 -6.78 12.16
N LEU A 2 6.87 -6.93 10.87
CA LEU A 2 6.18 -5.90 10.11
C LEU A 2 4.70 -5.86 10.45
N ARG A 3 4.17 -4.66 10.61
CA ARG A 3 2.77 -4.41 10.93
C ARG A 3 2.03 -4.09 9.65
N VAL A 4 0.98 -4.85 9.35
CA VAL A 4 0.23 -4.74 8.11
C VAL A 4 -1.20 -4.24 8.39
N LEU A 5 -1.58 -3.17 7.70
CA LEU A 5 -2.96 -2.71 7.68
C LEU A 5 -3.65 -3.27 6.44
N LEU A 6 -4.72 -4.01 6.64
CA LEU A 6 -5.51 -4.57 5.55
C LEU A 6 -6.80 -3.75 5.41
N VAL A 7 -7.00 -3.16 4.25
CA VAL A 7 -8.19 -2.38 3.90
C VAL A 7 -8.98 -3.15 2.85
N THR A 8 -10.24 -3.42 3.12
CA THR A 8 -11.10 -4.12 2.17
C THR A 8 -12.45 -3.42 2.08
N ASP A 9 -12.90 -3.14 0.87
CA ASP A 9 -14.22 -2.59 0.59
C ASP A 9 -15.07 -3.51 -0.30
N THR A 10 -14.63 -4.76 -0.44
CA THR A 10 -15.35 -5.75 -1.24
C THR A 10 -16.25 -6.61 -0.37
N ASP A 11 -17.35 -7.08 -0.93
CA ASP A 11 -18.26 -8.01 -0.27
C ASP A 11 -17.66 -9.43 -0.19
N LYS A 12 -16.57 -9.67 -0.91
CA LYS A 12 -15.88 -10.95 -0.89
C LYS A 12 -14.83 -10.95 0.22
N PRO A 13 -14.95 -11.79 1.24
CA PRO A 13 -13.94 -11.84 2.29
C PRO A 13 -12.61 -12.35 1.74
N ILE A 14 -11.52 -11.66 2.08
CA ILE A 14 -10.17 -12.09 1.76
C ILE A 14 -9.61 -12.88 2.94
N GLY A 15 -10.38 -13.81 3.47
CA GLY A 15 -9.93 -14.64 4.59
C GLY A 15 -8.61 -15.30 4.31
N ASP A 16 -8.42 -15.79 3.08
CA ASP A 16 -7.19 -16.45 2.66
C ASP A 16 -5.98 -15.50 2.68
N LEU A 17 -6.17 -14.26 2.28
CA LEU A 17 -5.09 -13.27 2.29
C LEU A 17 -4.64 -12.94 3.71
N ARG A 18 -5.60 -12.73 4.60
CA ARG A 18 -5.31 -12.46 6.01
C ARG A 18 -4.57 -13.62 6.65
N ASP A 19 -5.05 -14.84 6.42
CA ASP A 19 -4.43 -16.05 6.96
C ASP A 19 -3.03 -16.26 6.39
N ALA A 20 -2.85 -15.99 5.09
CA ALA A 20 -1.54 -16.10 4.44
C ALA A 20 -0.54 -15.11 5.04
N LEU A 21 -0.96 -13.86 5.26
CA LEU A 21 -0.11 -12.83 5.88
C LEU A 21 0.26 -13.22 7.32
N ALA A 22 -0.69 -13.72 8.08
CA ALA A 22 -0.44 -14.17 9.46
C ALA A 22 0.56 -15.32 9.48
N ARG A 23 0.46 -16.27 8.54
CA ARG A 23 1.40 -17.39 8.43
C ARG A 23 2.81 -16.93 8.06
N LEU A 24 2.93 -15.83 7.32
CA LEU A 24 4.23 -15.25 6.99
C LEU A 24 4.88 -14.49 8.15
N GLY A 25 4.19 -14.38 9.27
CA GLY A 25 4.71 -13.74 10.47
C GLY A 25 4.45 -12.26 10.57
N TYR A 26 3.56 -11.72 9.75
CA TYR A 26 3.19 -10.30 9.84
C TYR A 26 2.19 -10.07 10.97
N ASP A 27 2.32 -8.92 11.62
CA ASP A 27 1.38 -8.48 12.65
C ASP A 27 0.22 -7.75 12.00
N MET A 28 -0.96 -8.36 12.05
CA MET A 28 -2.15 -7.82 11.39
C MET A 28 -2.82 -6.75 12.27
N LEU A 29 -2.96 -5.56 11.73
CA LEU A 29 -3.70 -4.48 12.38
C LEU A 29 -5.19 -4.57 12.05
N ALA A 30 -5.97 -3.66 12.62
CA ALA A 30 -7.41 -3.61 12.41
C ALA A 30 -7.74 -3.44 10.92
N GLU A 31 -8.79 -4.14 10.47
CA GLU A 31 -9.31 -3.95 9.12
C GLU A 31 -10.23 -2.73 9.10
N THR A 32 -10.23 -2.02 7.98
CA THR A 32 -11.18 -0.95 7.74
C THR A 32 -11.77 -1.09 6.34
N ALA A 33 -13.06 -0.78 6.24
CA ALA A 33 -13.76 -0.83 4.95
C ALA A 33 -13.96 0.56 4.33
N THR A 34 -13.56 1.63 5.02
CA THR A 34 -13.82 2.99 4.54
C THR A 34 -12.54 3.75 4.23
N PRO A 35 -12.44 4.39 3.05
CA PRO A 35 -11.28 5.23 2.72
C PRO A 35 -11.09 6.39 3.68
N GLU A 36 -12.18 6.95 4.21
CA GLU A 36 -12.13 8.07 5.14
C GLU A 36 -11.41 7.70 6.45
N ALA A 37 -11.51 6.44 6.87
CA ALA A 37 -10.84 5.96 8.07
C ALA A 37 -9.35 5.69 7.84
N LEU A 38 -8.92 5.53 6.59
CA LEU A 38 -7.55 5.12 6.24
C LEU A 38 -6.51 6.07 6.83
N HIS A 39 -6.64 7.36 6.58
CA HIS A 39 -5.68 8.36 7.06
C HIS A 39 -5.56 8.36 8.58
N ARG A 40 -6.70 8.32 9.26
CA ARG A 40 -6.75 8.31 10.73
C ARG A 40 -6.09 7.06 11.31
N ILE A 41 -6.38 5.89 10.74
CA ILE A 41 -5.82 4.62 11.20
C ILE A 41 -4.32 4.60 10.96
N VAL A 42 -3.87 5.07 9.82
CA VAL A 42 -2.44 5.15 9.50
C VAL A 42 -1.70 6.04 10.50
N GLN A 43 -2.29 7.17 10.87
CA GLN A 43 -1.70 8.08 11.85
C GLN A 43 -1.62 7.46 13.25
N SER A 44 -2.66 6.74 13.67
CA SER A 44 -2.72 6.17 15.03
C SER A 44 -1.95 4.86 15.15
N GLU A 45 -2.04 3.99 14.16
CA GLU A 45 -1.46 2.64 14.21
C GLU A 45 -0.07 2.54 13.59
N ARG A 46 0.29 3.46 12.71
CA ARG A 46 1.59 3.51 12.02
C ARG A 46 1.99 2.17 11.39
N PRO A 47 1.20 1.67 10.44
CA PRO A 47 1.55 0.40 9.79
C PRO A 47 2.84 0.52 8.99
N ASP A 48 3.54 -0.59 8.84
CA ASP A 48 4.73 -0.67 7.99
C ASP A 48 4.36 -0.92 6.54
N VAL A 49 3.25 -1.60 6.29
CA VAL A 49 2.74 -1.93 4.96
C VAL A 49 1.22 -1.77 4.97
N ILE A 50 0.68 -1.26 3.87
CA ILE A 50 -0.77 -1.17 3.67
C ILE A 50 -1.14 -2.05 2.48
N ILE A 51 -2.12 -2.91 2.67
CA ILE A 51 -2.67 -3.75 1.61
C ILE A 51 -4.13 -3.37 1.44
N ILE A 52 -4.49 -3.01 0.21
CA ILE A 52 -5.86 -2.62 -0.13
C ILE A 52 -6.42 -3.65 -1.10
N ASP A 53 -7.57 -4.22 -0.76
CA ASP A 53 -8.33 -5.08 -1.66
C ASP A 53 -9.64 -4.40 -2.00
N THR A 54 -9.83 -4.15 -3.28
CA THR A 54 -11.00 -3.42 -3.80
C THR A 54 -11.35 -3.95 -5.18
N GLU A 55 -12.60 -3.84 -5.60
CA GLU A 55 -12.97 -4.18 -6.97
C GLU A 55 -12.45 -3.14 -7.94
N SER A 56 -12.57 -1.86 -7.57
CA SER A 56 -12.03 -0.74 -8.33
C SER A 56 -11.78 0.41 -7.36
N PRO A 57 -10.55 0.91 -7.26
CA PRO A 57 -10.25 1.99 -6.31
C PRO A 57 -11.04 3.25 -6.68
N SER A 58 -11.70 3.82 -5.68
CA SER A 58 -12.43 5.06 -5.85
C SER A 58 -11.47 6.25 -5.89
N ARG A 59 -11.95 7.37 -6.41
CA ARG A 59 -11.21 8.62 -6.37
C ARG A 59 -10.85 9.02 -4.95
N ASP A 60 -11.79 8.85 -4.01
CA ASP A 60 -11.56 9.17 -2.60
C ASP A 60 -10.43 8.32 -2.00
N THR A 61 -10.40 7.04 -2.33
CA THR A 61 -9.31 6.15 -1.90
C THR A 61 -7.96 6.65 -2.41
N LEU A 62 -7.88 7.00 -3.69
CA LEU A 62 -6.65 7.49 -4.30
C LEU A 62 -6.23 8.83 -3.71
N GLU A 63 -7.17 9.73 -3.43
CA GLU A 63 -6.88 11.01 -2.78
C GLU A 63 -6.32 10.82 -1.36
N GLN A 64 -6.89 9.89 -0.59
CA GLN A 64 -6.40 9.56 0.75
C GLN A 64 -4.98 8.99 0.70
N LEU A 65 -4.72 8.12 -0.27
CA LEU A 65 -3.38 7.57 -0.47
C LEU A 65 -2.36 8.64 -0.83
N ALA A 66 -2.73 9.57 -1.71
CA ALA A 66 -1.84 10.66 -2.11
C ALA A 66 -1.48 11.55 -0.92
N VAL A 67 -2.45 11.90 -0.08
CA VAL A 67 -2.23 12.68 1.15
C VAL A 67 -1.29 11.94 2.09
N MET A 68 -1.55 10.67 2.32
CA MET A 68 -0.74 9.82 3.19
C MET A 68 0.70 9.69 2.67
N ASN A 69 0.86 9.47 1.37
CA ASN A 69 2.17 9.33 0.75
C ASN A 69 2.99 10.62 0.85
N ALA A 70 2.35 11.77 0.73
CA ALA A 70 3.02 13.06 0.89
C ALA A 70 3.47 13.30 2.33
N ALA A 71 2.67 12.89 3.31
CA ALA A 71 2.97 13.12 4.73
C ALA A 71 3.99 12.11 5.28
N ALA A 72 3.77 10.82 5.02
CA ALA A 72 4.62 9.74 5.55
C ALA A 72 4.55 8.53 4.60
N PRO A 73 5.42 8.47 3.58
CA PRO A 73 5.37 7.39 2.59
C PRO A 73 5.50 6.01 3.20
N ARG A 74 4.68 5.08 2.73
CA ARG A 74 4.68 3.67 3.14
C ARG A 74 4.45 2.77 1.94
N PRO A 75 4.94 1.53 1.96
CA PRO A 75 4.60 0.57 0.89
C PRO A 75 3.10 0.31 0.88
N VAL A 76 2.49 0.41 -0.30
CA VAL A 76 1.07 0.14 -0.51
C VAL A 76 0.94 -0.88 -1.63
N LEU A 77 0.31 -2.01 -1.34
CA LEU A 77 -0.06 -3.00 -2.35
C LEU A 77 -1.56 -2.91 -2.58
N MET A 78 -1.98 -2.84 -3.82
CA MET A 78 -3.39 -2.76 -4.18
C MET A 78 -3.78 -3.96 -5.03
N PHE A 79 -4.75 -4.71 -4.55
CA PHE A 79 -5.39 -5.80 -5.30
C PHE A 79 -6.71 -5.27 -5.82
N SER A 80 -6.89 -5.29 -7.13
CA SER A 80 -8.08 -4.73 -7.77
C SER A 80 -8.51 -5.61 -8.92
N ALA A 81 -9.81 -5.63 -9.20
CA ALA A 81 -10.35 -6.31 -10.38
C ALA A 81 -10.29 -5.41 -11.63
N ASP A 82 -9.97 -4.14 -11.48
CA ASP A 82 -10.02 -3.16 -12.56
C ASP A 82 -8.65 -3.01 -13.22
N ALA A 83 -8.55 -3.37 -14.49
CA ALA A 83 -7.32 -3.32 -15.27
C ALA A 83 -7.23 -2.06 -16.17
N ASN A 84 -8.02 -1.03 -15.91
CA ASN A 84 -8.00 0.22 -16.68
C ASN A 84 -6.64 0.89 -16.53
N GLN A 85 -5.99 1.19 -17.65
CA GLN A 85 -4.63 1.74 -17.65
C GLN A 85 -4.53 3.10 -16.95
N GLN A 86 -5.51 3.97 -17.17
CA GLN A 86 -5.50 5.29 -16.53
C GLN A 86 -5.64 5.17 -15.02
N LEU A 87 -6.51 4.27 -14.58
CA LEU A 87 -6.69 4.00 -13.14
C LEU A 87 -5.41 3.48 -12.49
N ILE A 88 -4.71 2.58 -13.18
CA ILE A 88 -3.42 2.06 -12.71
C ILE A 88 -2.40 3.20 -12.59
N ARG A 89 -2.32 4.08 -13.58
CA ARG A 89 -1.42 5.24 -13.54
C ARG A 89 -1.77 6.19 -12.40
N ASP A 90 -3.05 6.43 -12.19
CA ASP A 90 -3.51 7.28 -11.10
C ASP A 90 -3.17 6.68 -9.74
N ALA A 91 -3.29 5.36 -9.59
CA ALA A 91 -2.92 4.67 -8.36
C ALA A 91 -1.42 4.77 -8.09
N VAL A 92 -0.59 4.54 -9.11
CA VAL A 92 0.86 4.68 -8.98
C VAL A 92 1.22 6.13 -8.63
N GLY A 93 0.58 7.09 -9.27
CA GLY A 93 0.77 8.51 -8.96
C GLY A 93 0.36 8.89 -7.54
N ALA A 94 -0.58 8.16 -6.95
CA ALA A 94 -1.02 8.35 -5.56
C ALA A 94 -0.10 7.67 -4.54
N GLY A 95 0.91 6.92 -4.99
CA GLY A 95 1.88 6.29 -4.10
C GLY A 95 1.72 4.78 -3.95
N VAL A 96 0.89 4.13 -4.76
CA VAL A 96 0.77 2.67 -4.75
C VAL A 96 2.07 2.06 -5.26
N THR A 97 2.67 1.19 -4.47
CA THR A 97 3.94 0.53 -4.79
C THR A 97 3.75 -0.60 -5.79
N ALA A 98 2.66 -1.36 -5.65
CA ALA A 98 2.32 -2.46 -6.54
C ALA A 98 0.81 -2.53 -6.74
N TYR A 99 0.39 -2.65 -8.00
CA TYR A 99 -1.01 -2.79 -8.37
C TYR A 99 -1.17 -4.16 -9.02
N LEU A 100 -2.03 -4.99 -8.46
CA LEU A 100 -2.20 -6.38 -8.88
C LEU A 100 -3.64 -6.61 -9.32
N VAL A 101 -3.81 -7.04 -10.57
CA VAL A 101 -5.12 -7.32 -11.15
C VAL A 101 -5.38 -8.82 -11.05
N GLU A 102 -6.47 -9.17 -10.42
CA GLU A 102 -7.05 -10.51 -10.26
C GLU A 102 -6.11 -11.70 -10.02
N GLY A 103 -6.60 -12.66 -9.27
CA GLY A 103 -6.09 -14.03 -9.29
C GLY A 103 -4.74 -14.24 -8.65
N LEU A 104 -4.39 -13.46 -7.66
CA LEU A 104 -3.17 -13.75 -6.93
C LEU A 104 -3.34 -15.01 -6.10
N ALA A 105 -2.56 -16.04 -6.42
CA ALA A 105 -2.44 -17.20 -5.55
C ALA A 105 -1.70 -16.78 -4.28
N THR A 106 -2.21 -17.19 -3.11
CA THR A 106 -1.59 -16.85 -1.83
C THR A 106 -0.12 -17.30 -1.75
N GLU A 107 0.24 -18.31 -2.52
CA GLU A 107 1.62 -18.83 -2.62
C GLU A 107 2.60 -17.81 -3.20
N ARG A 108 2.11 -16.85 -4.01
CA ARG A 108 2.93 -15.82 -4.62
C ARG A 108 3.03 -14.55 -3.79
N LEU A 109 2.28 -14.49 -2.71
CA LEU A 109 2.22 -13.28 -1.89
C LEU A 109 3.59 -12.91 -1.30
N ALA A 110 4.31 -13.88 -0.77
CA ALA A 110 5.61 -13.63 -0.14
C ALA A 110 6.61 -12.99 -1.11
N PRO A 111 6.87 -13.54 -2.31
CA PRO A 111 7.80 -12.89 -3.24
C PRO A 111 7.31 -11.53 -3.73
N ILE A 112 6.01 -11.34 -3.89
CA ILE A 112 5.45 -10.04 -4.30
C ILE A 112 5.68 -9.00 -3.20
N LEU A 113 5.45 -9.35 -1.95
CA LEU A 113 5.74 -8.48 -0.81
C LEU A 113 7.22 -8.14 -0.73
N GLU A 114 8.10 -9.11 -0.91
CA GLU A 114 9.54 -8.88 -0.91
C GLU A 114 9.96 -7.88 -1.97
N VAL A 115 9.45 -8.02 -3.20
CA VAL A 115 9.76 -7.10 -4.30
C VAL A 115 9.23 -5.70 -3.99
N ALA A 116 7.99 -5.60 -3.51
CA ALA A 116 7.38 -4.31 -3.20
C ALA A 116 8.12 -3.59 -2.08
N LEU A 117 8.49 -4.30 -1.03
CA LEU A 117 9.24 -3.73 0.09
C LEU A 117 10.64 -3.28 -0.35
N ALA A 118 11.32 -4.08 -1.18
CA ALA A 118 12.63 -3.72 -1.70
C ALA A 118 12.58 -2.48 -2.59
N ARG A 119 11.59 -2.40 -3.46
CA ARG A 119 11.38 -1.21 -4.32
C ARG A 119 11.12 0.03 -3.49
N PHE A 120 10.26 -0.08 -2.50
CA PHE A 120 9.95 1.05 -1.63
C PHE A 120 11.21 1.53 -0.89
N ALA A 121 12.02 0.61 -0.39
CA ALA A 121 13.27 0.96 0.30
C ALA A 121 14.22 1.71 -0.63
N GLN A 122 14.35 1.27 -1.88
CA GLN A 122 15.18 1.96 -2.87
C GLN A 122 14.66 3.35 -3.19
N GLU A 123 13.36 3.50 -3.40
CA GLU A 123 12.73 4.80 -3.66
C GLU A 123 12.92 5.75 -2.48
N SER A 124 12.80 5.25 -1.25
CA SER A 124 13.02 6.05 -0.05
C SER A 124 14.46 6.55 0.05
N GLN A 125 15.43 5.70 -0.28
CA GLN A 125 16.84 6.10 -0.30
C GLN A 125 17.11 7.17 -1.34
N LEU A 126 16.52 7.04 -2.53
CA LEU A 126 16.64 8.04 -3.58
C LEU A 126 16.05 9.38 -3.16
N ARG A 127 14.89 9.37 -2.52
CA ARG A 127 14.27 10.59 -2.00
C ARG A 127 15.14 11.27 -0.95
N GLU A 128 15.73 10.50 -0.04
CA GLU A 128 16.62 11.02 0.99
C GLU A 128 17.86 11.65 0.37
N ARG A 129 18.48 11.00 -0.62
CA ARG A 129 19.65 11.53 -1.32
C ARG A 129 19.31 12.82 -2.07
N LEU A 130 18.16 12.87 -2.71
CA LEU A 130 17.71 14.08 -3.41
C LEU A 130 17.49 15.22 -2.43
N ALA A 131 16.84 14.97 -1.31
CA ALA A 131 16.61 15.97 -0.27
C ALA A 131 17.94 16.51 0.29
N GLN A 132 18.92 15.63 0.51
CA GLN A 132 20.28 16.06 0.94
C GLN A 132 20.96 16.91 -0.10
N ALA A 133 20.90 16.52 -1.37
CA ALA A 133 21.49 17.29 -2.46
C ALA A 133 20.85 18.68 -2.58
N GLU A 134 19.53 18.77 -2.46
CA GLU A 134 18.83 20.06 -2.46
C GLU A 134 19.24 20.94 -1.28
N ASN A 135 19.38 20.35 -0.08
CA ASN A 135 19.84 21.09 1.10
C ASN A 135 21.27 21.61 0.93
N GLU A 136 22.16 20.79 0.37
CA GLU A 136 23.54 21.19 0.10
C GLU A 136 23.62 22.34 -0.89
N LEU A 137 22.76 22.35 -1.91
CA LEU A 137 22.67 23.41 -2.90
C LEU A 137 22.06 24.69 -2.35
N ALA A 138 21.25 24.59 -1.31
CA ALA A 138 20.56 25.72 -0.69
C ALA A 138 21.46 26.53 0.28
N GLU A 139 22.62 26.00 0.64
CA GLU A 139 23.58 26.70 1.51
C GLU A 139 24.45 27.70 0.74
#